data_3e9141fda0a78a5ff5bb7087f4a33f20
#
_entry.id   3e9141fda0a78a5ff5bb7087f4a33f20
#
_cell.length_a   1.000
_cell.length_b   1.000
_cell.length_c   1.000
_cell.angle_alpha   90.00
_cell.angle_beta   90.00
_cell.angle_gamma   90.00
#
_symmetry.space_group_name_H-M   'P 1'
#
loop_
_entity.id
_entity.type
_entity.pdbx_description
1 polymer ?
#
loop_
_entity_poly.entity_id
_entity_poly.type
_entity_poly.pdbx_seq_one_letter_code
_entity_poly.pdbx_strand_id
1 'polypeptide(L)'
;MIHILTVPVPAQLSIFVCSLAPIHDQLILAREAIDELREKHPDSTPSNVKATYMSPWHSHKMTDKFAPLCASVTTIATWVSKTYLSADLQALNLGLVVTDCWGILYDNADHTIKHNHFPAEFACSIYLEADPGCAPLVFDGGVQIQPEPGMLVMFPGILNHEVPATEGKRTVVAMNLNKLATFERLISPTLDLTQG
;
A
#
# COMPACT_ATOMS: atom_id res chain seq x y z
N MET A 1 40.31 -0.92 12.75
CA MET A 1 39.19 0.02 12.54
C MET A 1 38.61 -0.29 11.16
N ILE A 2 37.30 -0.48 11.05
CA ILE A 2 36.65 -0.74 9.75
C ILE A 2 36.34 0.63 9.12
N HIS A 3 36.79 0.85 7.89
CA HIS A 3 36.50 2.04 7.11
C HIS A 3 35.35 1.71 6.13
N ILE A 4 34.27 2.49 6.17
CA ILE A 4 33.14 2.36 5.25
C ILE A 4 33.22 3.50 4.24
N LEU A 5 33.28 3.14 2.95
CA LEU A 5 33.20 4.07 1.85
C LEU A 5 31.77 4.04 1.28
N THR A 6 31.13 5.20 1.19
CA THR A 6 29.83 5.35 0.57
C THR A 6 29.98 5.84 -0.86
N VAL A 7 29.50 5.07 -1.82
CA VAL A 7 29.49 5.44 -3.25
C VAL A 7 28.03 5.58 -3.69
N PRO A 8 27.56 6.79 -4.04
CA PRO A 8 26.20 6.99 -4.53
C PRO A 8 26.05 6.38 -5.93
N VAL A 9 24.98 5.63 -6.14
CA VAL A 9 24.61 5.08 -7.45
C VAL A 9 23.27 5.70 -7.86
N PRO A 10 23.17 6.36 -9.03
CA PRO A 10 21.89 6.82 -9.55
C PRO A 10 20.98 5.63 -9.83
N ALA A 11 19.77 5.65 -9.31
CA ALA A 11 18.75 4.65 -9.57
C ALA A 11 17.48 5.29 -10.09
N GLN A 12 16.79 4.63 -11.02
CA GLN A 12 15.46 5.00 -11.47
C GLN A 12 14.45 4.13 -10.73
N LEU A 13 13.50 4.77 -10.05
CA LEU A 13 12.38 4.11 -9.41
C LEU A 13 11.10 4.46 -10.16
N SER A 14 10.26 3.47 -10.41
CA SER A 14 8.99 3.66 -11.12
C SER A 14 7.84 3.79 -10.14
N ILE A 15 6.91 4.69 -10.46
CA ILE A 15 5.61 4.82 -9.82
C ILE A 15 4.58 4.26 -10.80
N PHE A 16 3.69 3.40 -10.32
CA PHE A 16 2.67 2.75 -11.12
C PHE A 16 1.31 3.36 -10.79
N VAL A 17 0.61 3.83 -11.79
CA VAL A 17 -0.70 4.46 -11.65
C VAL A 17 -1.71 3.73 -12.52
N CYS A 18 -2.85 3.36 -11.93
CA CYS A 18 -3.94 2.76 -12.68
C CYS A 18 -5.31 3.15 -12.11
N SER A 19 -6.35 2.97 -12.93
CA SER A 19 -7.74 3.12 -12.51
C SER A 19 -8.28 1.81 -11.97
N LEU A 20 -8.96 1.87 -10.84
CA LEU A 20 -9.69 0.77 -10.22
C LEU A 20 -11.19 0.79 -10.56
N ALA A 21 -11.61 1.57 -11.57
CA ALA A 21 -13.01 1.62 -12.00
C ALA A 21 -13.66 0.23 -12.24
N PRO A 22 -12.95 -0.79 -12.78
CA PRO A 22 -13.51 -2.12 -12.96
C PRO A 22 -13.87 -2.85 -11.66
N ILE A 23 -13.36 -2.39 -10.51
CA ILE A 23 -13.61 -2.98 -9.19
C ILE A 23 -14.26 -1.97 -8.23
N HIS A 24 -15.09 -1.07 -8.77
CA HIS A 24 -15.72 0.01 -8.01
C HIS A 24 -16.47 -0.47 -6.76
N ASP A 25 -17.14 -1.62 -6.82
CA ASP A 25 -17.84 -2.19 -5.66
C ASP A 25 -16.90 -2.46 -4.48
N GLN A 26 -15.64 -2.81 -4.75
CA GLN A 26 -14.64 -3.01 -3.68
C GLN A 26 -14.22 -1.68 -3.05
N LEU A 27 -14.24 -0.59 -3.82
CA LEU A 27 -13.96 0.75 -3.29
C LEU A 27 -15.11 1.22 -2.36
N ILE A 28 -16.35 0.91 -2.71
CA ILE A 28 -17.51 1.17 -1.85
C ILE A 28 -17.37 0.42 -0.53
N LEU A 29 -17.07 -0.89 -0.57
CA LEU A 29 -16.85 -1.68 0.64
C LEU A 29 -15.71 -1.13 1.51
N ALA A 30 -14.63 -0.69 0.90
CA ALA A 30 -13.51 -0.08 1.61
C ALA A 30 -13.91 1.26 2.27
N ARG A 31 -14.76 2.05 1.61
CA ARG A 31 -15.30 3.30 2.18
C ARG A 31 -16.17 3.02 3.39
N GLU A 32 -17.08 2.06 3.29
CA GLU A 32 -17.90 1.61 4.42
C GLU A 32 -17.06 1.07 5.57
N ALA A 33 -15.97 0.36 5.28
CA ALA A 33 -15.04 -0.15 6.28
C ALA A 33 -14.41 0.99 7.10
N ILE A 34 -14.02 2.10 6.44
CA ILE A 34 -13.46 3.27 7.11
C ILE A 34 -14.49 3.91 8.04
N ASP A 35 -15.74 4.06 7.60
CA ASP A 35 -16.82 4.64 8.41
C ASP A 35 -17.11 3.77 9.64
N GLU A 36 -17.22 2.46 9.45
CA GLU A 36 -17.41 1.49 10.53
C GLU A 36 -16.27 1.54 11.56
N LEU A 37 -15.03 1.63 11.09
CA LEU A 37 -13.87 1.72 11.97
C LEU A 37 -13.83 3.06 12.71
N ARG A 38 -14.21 4.15 12.07
CA ARG A 38 -14.28 5.47 12.72
C ARG A 38 -15.32 5.49 13.85
N GLU A 39 -16.46 4.80 13.67
CA GLU A 39 -17.47 4.68 14.73
C GLU A 39 -16.95 3.85 15.91
N LYS A 40 -16.26 2.72 15.63
CA LYS A 40 -15.76 1.80 16.66
C LYS A 40 -14.47 2.25 17.33
N HIS A 41 -13.64 2.97 16.58
CA HIS A 41 -12.31 3.46 16.96
C HIS A 41 -12.17 4.92 16.56
N PRO A 42 -12.85 5.86 17.28
CA PRO A 42 -12.94 7.27 16.88
C PRO A 42 -11.61 8.02 17.01
N ASP A 43 -10.69 7.51 17.83
CA ASP A 43 -9.38 8.14 18.01
C ASP A 43 -8.51 7.88 16.78
N SER A 44 -7.98 8.96 16.21
CA SER A 44 -7.04 8.87 15.09
C SER A 44 -5.73 8.22 15.50
N THR A 45 -5.25 7.27 14.70
CA THR A 45 -3.97 6.58 14.97
C THR A 45 -2.79 7.57 14.88
N PRO A 46 -1.98 7.75 15.94
CA PRO A 46 -0.84 8.63 15.92
C PRO A 46 0.21 8.20 14.89
N SER A 47 0.57 9.10 13.98
CA SER A 47 1.55 8.82 12.92
C SER A 47 2.11 10.13 12.32
N ASN A 48 2.88 10.00 11.22
CA ASN A 48 3.29 11.10 10.36
C ASN A 48 2.12 11.67 9.52
N VAL A 49 0.98 11.00 9.48
CA VAL A 49 -0.27 11.49 8.88
C VAL A 49 -0.94 12.43 9.87
N LYS A 50 -1.10 13.70 9.48
CA LYS A 50 -1.80 14.74 10.22
C LYS A 50 -3.13 15.00 9.53
N ALA A 51 -4.06 14.06 9.75
CA ALA A 51 -5.37 14.04 9.11
C ALA A 51 -6.48 14.06 10.16
N THR A 52 -7.67 14.45 9.72
CA THR A 52 -8.89 14.45 10.54
C THR A 52 -9.15 13.07 11.16
N TYR A 53 -8.83 12.00 10.43
CA TYR A 53 -8.91 10.64 10.95
C TYR A 53 -7.95 9.71 10.21
N MET A 54 -7.30 8.82 10.95
CA MET A 54 -6.57 7.68 10.44
C MET A 54 -6.97 6.44 11.23
N SER A 55 -7.47 5.42 10.54
CA SER A 55 -7.85 4.15 11.16
C SER A 55 -6.61 3.35 11.62
N PRO A 56 -6.77 2.30 12.44
CA PRO A 56 -5.65 1.44 12.86
C PRO A 56 -4.87 0.83 11.68
N TRP A 57 -3.55 0.66 11.84
CA TRP A 57 -2.64 0.13 10.79
C TRP A 57 -3.08 -1.20 10.17
N HIS A 58 -3.75 -2.06 10.95
CA HIS A 58 -4.19 -3.38 10.51
C HIS A 58 -5.71 -3.45 10.33
N SER A 59 -6.31 -2.40 9.78
CA SER A 59 -7.76 -2.30 9.57
C SER A 59 -8.33 -3.48 8.78
N HIS A 60 -7.57 -4.05 7.84
CA HIS A 60 -7.98 -5.23 7.07
C HIS A 60 -8.12 -6.52 7.89
N LYS A 61 -7.61 -6.53 9.14
CA LYS A 61 -7.80 -7.63 10.10
C LYS A 61 -8.96 -7.39 11.06
N MET A 62 -9.53 -6.18 11.03
CA MET A 62 -10.63 -5.76 11.93
C MET A 62 -12.00 -5.84 11.25
N THR A 63 -12.03 -5.83 9.90
CA THR A 63 -13.24 -5.99 9.10
C THR A 63 -12.92 -6.65 7.77
N ASP A 64 -13.77 -7.58 7.33
CA ASP A 64 -13.60 -8.31 6.07
C ASP A 64 -13.87 -7.43 4.83
N LYS A 65 -14.42 -6.23 5.02
CA LYS A 65 -14.76 -5.33 3.91
C LYS A 65 -13.54 -4.87 3.09
N PHE A 66 -12.33 -4.90 3.67
CA PHE A 66 -11.09 -4.62 2.94
C PHE A 66 -10.57 -5.83 2.14
N ALA A 67 -11.00 -7.05 2.46
CA ALA A 67 -10.41 -8.26 1.89
C ALA A 67 -10.44 -8.31 0.34
N PRO A 68 -11.56 -7.95 -0.35
CA PRO A 68 -11.58 -7.94 -1.80
C PRO A 68 -10.56 -6.96 -2.40
N LEU A 69 -10.46 -5.75 -1.85
CA LEU A 69 -9.53 -4.74 -2.32
C LEU A 69 -8.08 -5.16 -2.09
N CYS A 70 -7.76 -5.72 -0.92
CA CYS A 70 -6.43 -6.26 -0.62
C CYS A 70 -6.03 -7.37 -1.63
N ALA A 71 -6.94 -8.27 -1.98
CA ALA A 71 -6.70 -9.33 -2.96
C ALA A 71 -6.42 -8.74 -4.36
N SER A 72 -7.22 -7.76 -4.80
CA SER A 72 -7.04 -7.10 -6.09
C SER A 72 -5.71 -6.35 -6.16
N VAL A 73 -5.35 -5.59 -5.12
CA VAL A 73 -4.07 -4.86 -5.05
C VAL A 73 -2.88 -5.83 -5.05
N THR A 74 -2.97 -6.95 -4.32
CA THR A 74 -1.94 -8.00 -4.35
C THR A 74 -1.74 -8.57 -5.75
N THR A 75 -2.84 -8.81 -6.49
CA THR A 75 -2.80 -9.29 -7.87
C THR A 75 -2.12 -8.26 -8.79
N ILE A 76 -2.49 -6.98 -8.68
CA ILE A 76 -1.88 -5.89 -9.45
C ILE A 76 -0.38 -5.80 -9.15
N ALA A 77 0.02 -5.82 -7.87
CA ALA A 77 1.42 -5.74 -7.45
C ALA A 77 2.25 -6.93 -7.97
N THR A 78 1.68 -8.14 -7.97
CA THR A 78 2.33 -9.33 -8.52
C THR A 78 2.54 -9.19 -10.04
N TRP A 79 1.54 -8.69 -10.75
CA TRP A 79 1.63 -8.43 -12.17
C TRP A 79 2.67 -7.34 -12.49
N VAL A 80 2.69 -6.25 -11.72
CA VAL A 80 3.68 -5.15 -11.82
C VAL A 80 5.09 -5.70 -11.62
N SER A 81 5.31 -6.51 -10.58
CA SER A 81 6.61 -7.12 -10.30
C SER A 81 7.13 -7.92 -11.48
N LYS A 82 6.29 -8.77 -12.07
CA LYS A 82 6.64 -9.62 -13.21
C LYS A 82 6.87 -8.79 -14.49
N THR A 83 5.98 -7.85 -14.78
CA THR A 83 5.94 -7.16 -16.08
C THR A 83 6.95 -6.02 -16.18
N TYR A 84 7.11 -5.23 -15.12
CA TYR A 84 7.91 -4.01 -15.16
C TYR A 84 9.22 -4.10 -14.37
N LEU A 85 9.29 -4.98 -13.37
CA LEU A 85 10.50 -5.12 -12.55
C LEU A 85 11.28 -6.40 -12.88
N SER A 86 10.80 -7.20 -13.86
CA SER A 86 11.40 -8.48 -14.25
C SER A 86 11.58 -9.45 -13.08
N ALA A 87 10.75 -9.32 -12.04
CA ALA A 87 10.80 -10.14 -10.84
C ALA A 87 9.68 -11.18 -10.86
N ASP A 88 9.97 -12.39 -11.37
CA ASP A 88 9.05 -13.51 -11.26
C ASP A 88 9.10 -14.10 -9.84
N LEU A 89 8.24 -13.58 -8.98
CA LEU A 89 8.20 -13.97 -7.57
C LEU A 89 7.84 -15.45 -7.40
N GLN A 90 7.00 -16.02 -8.26
CA GLN A 90 6.65 -17.44 -8.22
C GLN A 90 7.87 -18.32 -8.47
N ALA A 91 8.70 -17.97 -9.46
CA ALA A 91 9.94 -18.69 -9.72
C ALA A 91 10.93 -18.65 -8.53
N LEU A 92 10.76 -17.66 -7.64
CA LEU A 92 11.56 -17.51 -6.42
C LEU A 92 10.86 -18.09 -5.18
N ASN A 93 9.72 -18.77 -5.31
CA ASN A 93 8.87 -19.23 -4.22
C ASN A 93 8.48 -18.08 -3.26
N LEU A 94 8.20 -16.91 -3.82
CA LEU A 94 7.76 -15.72 -3.10
C LEU A 94 6.35 -15.32 -3.56
N GLY A 95 5.60 -14.75 -2.65
CA GLY A 95 4.34 -14.05 -2.91
C GLY A 95 4.36 -12.66 -2.32
N LEU A 96 3.45 -11.79 -2.77
CA LEU A 96 3.17 -10.53 -2.13
C LEU A 96 1.95 -10.68 -1.23
N VAL A 97 1.98 -10.01 -0.08
CA VAL A 97 0.84 -9.94 0.84
C VAL A 97 0.70 -8.52 1.35
N VAL A 98 -0.54 -8.09 1.56
CA VAL A 98 -0.84 -6.85 2.28
C VAL A 98 -0.58 -7.09 3.76
N THR A 99 0.43 -6.43 4.30
CA THR A 99 0.78 -6.51 5.73
C THR A 99 0.08 -5.46 6.55
N ASP A 100 -0.11 -4.28 5.98
CA ASP A 100 -0.78 -3.15 6.60
C ASP A 100 -1.79 -2.54 5.63
N CYS A 101 -2.94 -2.15 6.15
CA CYS A 101 -3.99 -1.48 5.39
C CYS A 101 -4.76 -0.59 6.35
N TRP A 102 -4.87 0.70 6.01
CA TRP A 102 -5.58 1.68 6.83
C TRP A 102 -6.27 2.72 5.97
N GLY A 103 -7.34 3.30 6.52
CA GLY A 103 -8.09 4.40 5.90
C GLY A 103 -7.65 5.75 6.46
N ILE A 104 -7.68 6.77 5.63
CA ILE A 104 -7.36 8.15 6.00
C ILE A 104 -8.43 9.09 5.47
N LEU A 105 -8.95 9.94 6.33
CA LEU A 105 -9.85 11.03 5.97
C LEU A 105 -9.09 12.35 6.13
N TYR A 106 -8.84 13.01 5.02
CA TYR A 106 -8.26 14.35 4.99
C TYR A 106 -9.34 15.42 4.83
N ASP A 107 -9.20 16.49 5.56
CA ASP A 107 -9.96 17.73 5.42
C ASP A 107 -8.99 18.90 5.24
N ASN A 108 -9.49 20.14 5.25
CA ASN A 108 -8.69 21.35 5.05
C ASN A 108 -7.50 21.44 6.03
N ALA A 109 -6.37 21.81 5.49
CA ALA A 109 -5.06 21.90 6.18
C ALA A 109 -4.44 20.56 6.62
N ASP A 110 -5.12 19.43 6.40
CA ASP A 110 -4.55 18.12 6.68
C ASP A 110 -3.38 17.83 5.72
N HIS A 111 -2.37 17.12 6.22
CA HIS A 111 -1.14 16.85 5.49
C HIS A 111 -0.49 15.55 5.94
N THR A 112 0.51 15.11 5.20
CA THR A 112 1.37 13.99 5.61
C THR A 112 2.83 14.42 5.51
N ILE A 113 3.54 14.26 6.63
CA ILE A 113 4.97 14.58 6.71
C ILE A 113 5.76 13.62 5.83
N LYS A 114 6.81 14.12 5.16
CA LYS A 114 7.70 13.33 4.32
C LYS A 114 8.21 12.08 5.02
N HIS A 115 8.03 10.93 4.39
CA HIS A 115 8.41 9.62 4.91
C HIS A 115 8.52 8.59 3.79
N ASN A 116 8.90 7.38 4.14
CA ASN A 116 8.82 6.19 3.28
C ASN A 116 8.26 5.00 4.07
N HIS A 117 8.10 3.88 3.40
CA HIS A 117 7.53 2.66 3.96
C HIS A 117 8.54 1.50 4.06
N PHE A 118 9.87 1.80 4.05
CA PHE A 118 10.85 0.74 4.23
C PHE A 118 10.55 -0.05 5.52
N PRO A 119 10.58 -1.40 5.52
CA PRO A 119 11.08 -2.32 4.49
C PRO A 119 10.02 -2.88 3.52
N ALA A 120 8.85 -2.27 3.39
CA ALA A 120 7.84 -2.76 2.45
C ALA A 120 8.38 -2.79 1.02
N GLU A 121 7.99 -3.81 0.25
CA GLU A 121 8.30 -3.89 -1.18
C GLU A 121 7.58 -2.80 -1.95
N PHE A 122 6.28 -2.65 -1.70
CA PHE A 122 5.44 -1.60 -2.25
C PHE A 122 4.65 -0.90 -1.17
N ALA A 123 4.44 0.38 -1.37
CA ALA A 123 3.38 1.15 -0.73
C ALA A 123 2.34 1.56 -1.77
N CYS A 124 1.09 1.70 -1.34
CA CYS A 124 -0.02 2.09 -2.19
C CYS A 124 -0.85 3.19 -1.54
N SER A 125 -1.33 4.12 -2.38
CA SER A 125 -2.40 5.06 -2.06
C SER A 125 -3.55 4.85 -3.03
N ILE A 126 -4.74 4.56 -2.51
CA ILE A 126 -5.97 4.32 -3.27
C ILE A 126 -6.95 5.43 -2.90
N TYR A 127 -7.34 6.23 -3.86
CA TYR A 127 -8.22 7.37 -3.65
C TYR A 127 -9.67 6.94 -3.83
N LEU A 128 -10.41 6.83 -2.73
CA LEU A 128 -11.85 6.52 -2.77
C LEU A 128 -12.65 7.76 -3.15
N GLU A 129 -12.23 8.91 -2.62
CA GLU A 129 -12.80 10.24 -2.86
C GLU A 129 -11.66 11.24 -2.96
N ALA A 130 -11.80 12.23 -3.82
CA ALA A 130 -10.86 13.34 -3.97
C ALA A 130 -11.60 14.56 -4.55
N ASP A 131 -11.63 15.65 -3.80
CA ASP A 131 -12.18 16.92 -4.29
C ASP A 131 -11.28 17.50 -5.39
N PRO A 132 -11.83 18.22 -6.36
CA PRO A 132 -11.04 18.94 -7.34
C PRO A 132 -10.06 19.90 -6.65
N GLY A 133 -8.77 19.80 -7.03
CA GLY A 133 -7.73 20.68 -6.46
C GLY A 133 -7.18 20.28 -5.10
N CYS A 134 -7.57 19.11 -4.54
CA CYS A 134 -6.90 18.61 -3.34
C CYS A 134 -5.40 18.38 -3.60
N ALA A 135 -4.57 18.46 -2.55
CA ALA A 135 -3.12 18.39 -2.68
C ALA A 135 -2.64 17.12 -3.37
N PRO A 136 -1.60 17.18 -4.22
CA PRO A 136 -1.02 16.02 -4.88
C PRO A 136 -0.25 15.14 -3.89
N LEU A 137 -0.02 13.88 -4.28
CA LEU A 137 1.01 13.04 -3.69
C LEU A 137 2.35 13.42 -4.30
N VAL A 138 3.27 13.91 -3.47
CA VAL A 138 4.57 14.46 -3.89
C VAL A 138 5.68 13.49 -3.52
N PHE A 139 6.52 13.13 -4.48
CA PHE A 139 7.66 12.25 -4.31
C PHE A 139 8.99 13.01 -4.36
N ASP A 140 10.04 12.42 -3.80
CA ASP A 140 11.40 12.93 -4.00
C ASP A 140 11.70 13.08 -5.50
N GLY A 141 12.45 14.14 -5.86
CA GLY A 141 12.67 14.52 -7.25
C GLY A 141 11.56 15.39 -7.85
N GLY A 142 10.55 15.77 -7.05
CA GLY A 142 9.51 16.73 -7.46
C GLY A 142 8.39 16.13 -8.30
N VAL A 143 8.32 14.79 -8.43
CA VAL A 143 7.21 14.13 -9.12
C VAL A 143 5.94 14.30 -8.30
N GLN A 144 4.86 14.73 -8.95
CA GLN A 144 3.56 14.95 -8.31
C GLN A 144 2.49 14.14 -9.04
N ILE A 145 1.67 13.44 -8.28
CA ILE A 145 0.51 12.72 -8.79
C ILE A 145 -0.75 13.37 -8.21
N GLN A 146 -1.56 13.95 -9.10
CA GLN A 146 -2.84 14.55 -8.71
C GLN A 146 -3.84 13.43 -8.42
N PRO A 147 -4.49 13.41 -7.24
CA PRO A 147 -5.48 12.41 -6.91
C PRO A 147 -6.73 12.50 -7.80
N GLU A 148 -7.24 11.32 -8.19
CA GLU A 148 -8.53 11.17 -8.83
C GLU A 148 -9.31 10.03 -8.15
N PRO A 149 -10.64 10.14 -7.97
CA PRO A 149 -11.44 9.05 -7.42
C PRO A 149 -11.27 7.75 -8.21
N GLY A 150 -11.05 6.64 -7.51
CA GLY A 150 -10.79 5.33 -8.12
C GLY A 150 -9.35 5.12 -8.62
N MET A 151 -8.42 6.05 -8.37
CA MET A 151 -7.02 5.89 -8.73
C MET A 151 -6.27 5.07 -7.68
N LEU A 152 -5.43 4.15 -8.15
CA LEU A 152 -4.36 3.51 -7.38
C LEU A 152 -3.02 4.12 -7.79
N VAL A 153 -2.23 4.55 -6.82
CA VAL A 153 -0.81 4.90 -6.97
C VAL A 153 0.00 3.89 -6.16
N MET A 154 0.83 3.10 -6.84
CA MET A 154 1.71 2.09 -6.23
C MET A 154 3.16 2.46 -6.49
N PHE A 155 4.02 2.36 -5.49
CA PHE A 155 5.43 2.75 -5.58
C PHE A 155 6.30 1.91 -4.64
N PRO A 156 7.62 1.81 -4.91
CA PRO A 156 8.55 1.11 -4.03
C PRO A 156 8.52 1.70 -2.62
N GLY A 157 8.49 0.83 -1.60
CA GLY A 157 8.38 1.26 -0.20
C GLY A 157 9.52 2.17 0.28
N ILE A 158 10.68 2.14 -0.39
CA ILE A 158 11.83 3.01 -0.08
C ILE A 158 11.66 4.45 -0.58
N LEU A 159 10.69 4.73 -1.47
CA LEU A 159 10.54 6.03 -2.09
C LEU A 159 9.90 7.03 -1.11
N ASN A 160 10.63 8.09 -0.79
CA ASN A 160 10.10 9.15 0.06
C ASN A 160 8.97 9.90 -0.65
N HIS A 161 7.94 10.19 0.10
CA HIS A 161 6.81 10.97 -0.37
C HIS A 161 6.16 11.75 0.78
N GLU A 162 5.36 12.73 0.41
CA GLU A 162 4.60 13.57 1.33
C GLU A 162 3.29 14.01 0.69
N VAL A 163 2.43 14.58 1.51
CA VAL A 163 1.23 15.27 1.06
C VAL A 163 1.26 16.66 1.68
N PRO A 164 1.37 17.72 0.87
CA PRO A 164 1.22 19.09 1.33
C PRO A 164 -0.15 19.31 2.00
N ALA A 165 -0.28 20.38 2.78
CA ALA A 165 -1.57 20.76 3.32
C ALA A 165 -2.60 20.92 2.18
N THR A 166 -3.74 20.27 2.33
CA THR A 166 -4.80 20.27 1.33
C THR A 166 -5.85 21.33 1.60
N GLU A 167 -6.48 21.83 0.55
CA GLU A 167 -7.66 22.70 0.66
C GLU A 167 -8.98 21.93 0.41
N GLY A 168 -8.90 20.67 0.02
CA GLY A 168 -10.05 19.82 -0.30
C GLY A 168 -10.07 18.54 0.52
N LYS A 169 -11.22 17.87 0.51
CA LYS A 169 -11.40 16.58 1.15
C LYS A 169 -10.90 15.47 0.25
N ARG A 170 -10.36 14.44 0.87
CA ARG A 170 -10.08 13.18 0.20
C ARG A 170 -10.13 12.02 1.19
N THR A 171 -10.57 10.89 0.70
CA THR A 171 -10.57 9.62 1.43
C THR A 171 -9.62 8.66 0.76
N VAL A 172 -8.67 8.14 1.51
CA VAL A 172 -7.60 7.29 1.00
C VAL A 172 -7.57 5.96 1.75
N VAL A 173 -7.36 4.86 1.03
CA VAL A 173 -6.85 3.61 1.62
C VAL A 173 -5.38 3.52 1.31
N ALA A 174 -4.56 3.40 2.34
CA ALA A 174 -3.13 3.15 2.20
C ALA A 174 -2.81 1.70 2.57
N MET A 175 -1.84 1.11 1.85
CA MET A 175 -1.42 -0.27 2.08
C MET A 175 0.10 -0.41 1.94
N ASN A 176 0.65 -1.33 2.75
CA ASN A 176 2.01 -1.86 2.56
C ASN A 176 1.92 -3.31 2.11
N LEU A 177 2.73 -3.65 1.11
CA LEU A 177 2.89 -5.02 0.62
C LEU A 177 4.32 -5.49 0.86
N ASN A 178 4.44 -6.68 1.43
CA ASN A 178 5.73 -7.31 1.67
C ASN A 178 5.83 -8.66 0.95
N LYS A 179 7.07 -9.07 0.64
CA LYS A 179 7.35 -10.41 0.16
C LYS A 179 7.20 -11.42 1.28
N LEU A 180 6.54 -12.53 0.99
CA LEU A 180 6.44 -13.66 1.88
C LEU A 180 6.87 -14.93 1.14
N ALA A 181 7.63 -15.80 1.79
CA ALA A 181 7.95 -17.10 1.24
C ALA A 181 6.67 -17.94 1.11
N THR A 182 6.38 -18.38 -0.10
CA THR A 182 5.32 -19.36 -0.35
C THR A 182 5.95 -20.73 -0.15
N PHE A 183 5.81 -21.29 1.06
CA PHE A 183 6.10 -22.70 1.24
C PHE A 183 5.00 -23.49 0.51
N GLU A 184 5.27 -23.92 -0.73
CA GLU A 184 4.61 -25.12 -1.20
C GLU A 184 4.83 -26.16 -0.12
N ARG A 185 3.74 -26.74 0.40
CA ARG A 185 3.84 -27.90 1.29
C ARG A 185 4.82 -28.85 0.63
N LEU A 186 6.02 -28.96 1.19
CA LEU A 186 6.84 -30.14 1.01
C LEU A 186 5.96 -31.27 1.55
N ILE A 187 5.21 -31.90 0.65
CA ILE A 187 4.67 -33.23 0.89
C ILE A 187 5.96 -34.04 1.06
N SER A 188 6.39 -34.18 2.31
CA SER A 188 7.41 -35.18 2.63
C SER A 188 6.90 -36.48 2.03
N PRO A 189 7.63 -37.13 1.13
CA PRO A 189 7.29 -38.48 0.76
C PRO A 189 7.28 -39.23 2.10
N THR A 190 6.13 -39.74 2.47
CA THR A 190 6.02 -40.69 3.58
C THR A 190 7.03 -41.78 3.31
N LEU A 191 8.12 -41.79 4.04
CA LEU A 191 9.03 -42.90 4.09
C LEU A 191 8.17 -44.09 4.55
N ASP A 192 7.86 -44.98 3.61
CA ASP A 192 7.21 -46.24 3.92
C ASP A 192 8.23 -47.15 4.64
N LEU A 193 8.18 -47.12 6.00
CA LEU A 193 9.02 -47.96 6.84
C LEU A 193 8.47 -49.39 7.03
N THR A 194 7.60 -49.87 6.11
CA THR A 194 7.04 -51.23 6.19
C THR A 194 7.72 -52.17 5.22
N GLN A 195 9.03 -52.13 5.03
CA GLN A 195 9.82 -53.21 4.43
C GLN A 195 11.02 -53.48 5.32
N GLY A 196 10.86 -54.41 6.20
CA GLY A 196 11.90 -54.98 7.05
C GLY A 196 11.39 -56.23 7.73
#